data_32cb2c3a4ffc0241e0ac591c6d69e21d
#
_entry.id   32cb2c3a4ffc0241e0ac591c6d69e21d
#
_cell.length_a   1.000
_cell.length_b   1.000
_cell.length_c   1.000
_cell.angle_alpha   90.00
_cell.angle_beta   90.00
_cell.angle_gamma   90.00
#
_symmetry.space_group_name_H-M   'P 1'
#
loop_
_entity.id
_entity.type
_entity.pdbx_description
1 polymer ?
#
loop_
_entity_poly.entity_id
_entity_poly.type
_entity_poly.pdbx_seq_one_letter_code
_entity_poly.pdbx_strand_id
1 'polypeptide(L)'
;MFEGQPKGLYALALANTGERFGYYTMLAIFTLFLQAKFGYTAAETSTIFGCFLAAVYFIPFFGGILADKFGYGKMVTMGIVVMFIGYALLAIPTSDNSGKIMMFGALALIACGTGLFKGNLQVMVGNLYDAPEYSSKRDTAFSIFYMAINIGAMYAPTAATKVTNYMLGKAGLSYVPQIPSLAHQYLDGTITPANQATLESLQAAQNFTGDIATFCTTYIDKLSEAYNYGFGVACVSLIISMLIYVAFRSTFKHADYNSKQAKPANVVEEKLTPEQTKQRIVALLLVFAVVIFF
;
A
#
# COMPACT_ATOMS: atom_id res chain seq x y z
N MET A 1 16.86 -5.77 -22.88
CA MET A 1 15.81 -5.20 -22.01
C MET A 1 16.31 -4.01 -21.21
N PHE A 2 17.42 -4.13 -20.47
CA PHE A 2 17.93 -3.04 -19.61
C PHE A 2 18.86 -2.05 -20.32
N GLU A 3 19.46 -2.43 -21.44
CA GLU A 3 20.47 -1.65 -22.13
C GLU A 3 19.87 -0.44 -22.87
N GLY A 4 20.54 0.73 -22.74
CA GLY A 4 20.12 1.96 -23.39
C GLY A 4 18.83 2.60 -22.84
N GLN A 5 18.46 2.28 -21.61
CA GLN A 5 17.34 2.93 -20.88
C GLN A 5 17.83 4.21 -20.18
N PRO A 6 17.00 5.26 -20.07
CA PRO A 6 17.38 6.46 -19.34
C PRO A 6 17.53 6.15 -17.83
N LYS A 7 18.53 6.76 -17.19
CA LYS A 7 18.81 6.56 -15.75
C LYS A 7 17.60 6.88 -14.85
N GLY A 8 16.76 7.81 -15.28
CA GLY A 8 15.53 8.17 -14.57
C GLY A 8 14.55 7.02 -14.40
N LEU A 9 14.49 6.06 -15.35
CA LEU A 9 13.65 4.88 -15.23
C LEU A 9 13.98 4.07 -13.97
N TYR A 10 15.27 3.81 -13.75
CA TYR A 10 15.70 2.99 -12.60
C TYR A 10 15.41 3.68 -11.27
N ALA A 11 15.61 5.00 -11.22
CA ALA A 11 15.30 5.78 -10.03
C ALA A 11 13.79 5.75 -9.69
N LEU A 12 12.93 5.97 -10.69
CA LEU A 12 11.48 5.92 -10.51
C LEU A 12 10.99 4.50 -10.20
N ALA A 13 11.56 3.48 -10.85
CA ALA A 13 11.21 2.08 -10.60
C ALA A 13 11.61 1.64 -9.18
N LEU A 14 12.80 2.00 -8.69
CA LEU A 14 13.24 1.68 -7.33
C LEU A 14 12.42 2.42 -6.26
N ALA A 15 12.11 3.71 -6.50
CA ALA A 15 11.21 4.45 -5.61
C ALA A 15 9.82 3.79 -5.55
N ASN A 16 9.29 3.36 -6.69
CA ASN A 16 8.03 2.62 -6.75
C ASN A 16 8.11 1.25 -6.06
N THR A 17 9.22 0.52 -6.20
CA THR A 17 9.45 -0.75 -5.48
C THR A 17 9.33 -0.56 -3.98
N GLY A 18 9.97 0.47 -3.42
CA GLY A 18 9.90 0.77 -1.99
C GLY A 18 8.49 1.11 -1.53
N GLU A 19 7.78 1.92 -2.28
CA GLU A 19 6.39 2.26 -1.97
C GLU A 19 5.47 1.04 -2.09
N ARG A 20 5.58 0.26 -3.16
CA ARG A 20 4.80 -0.97 -3.34
C ARG A 20 5.11 -2.02 -2.26
N PHE A 21 6.37 -2.17 -1.88
CA PHE A 21 6.73 -3.04 -0.77
C PHE A 21 6.00 -2.63 0.53
N GLY A 22 5.99 -1.33 0.87
CA GLY A 22 5.24 -0.83 2.03
C GLY A 22 3.74 -1.10 1.94
N TYR A 23 3.15 -0.85 0.77
CA TYR A 23 1.73 -1.08 0.52
C TYR A 23 1.35 -2.56 0.69
N TYR A 24 2.09 -3.48 0.07
CA TYR A 24 1.81 -4.92 0.19
C TYR A 24 2.16 -5.48 1.58
N THR A 25 3.14 -4.90 2.28
CA THR A 25 3.42 -5.22 3.69
C THR A 25 2.19 -4.93 4.55
N MET A 26 1.59 -3.75 4.38
CA MET A 26 0.36 -3.39 5.10
C MET A 26 -0.79 -4.32 4.72
N LEU A 27 -1.05 -4.55 3.43
CA LEU A 27 -2.16 -5.40 2.99
C LEU A 27 -2.07 -6.82 3.56
N ALA A 28 -0.86 -7.38 3.68
CA ALA A 28 -0.65 -8.74 4.15
C ALA A 28 -1.12 -8.98 5.60
N ILE A 29 -1.08 -7.96 6.44
CA ILE A 29 -1.42 -8.08 7.87
C ILE A 29 -2.65 -7.26 8.29
N PHE A 30 -3.16 -6.39 7.42
CA PHE A 30 -4.22 -5.44 7.78
C PHE A 30 -5.52 -6.12 8.21
N THR A 31 -5.98 -7.12 7.47
CA THR A 31 -7.21 -7.85 7.81
C THR A 31 -7.06 -8.64 9.12
N LEU A 32 -5.89 -9.22 9.36
CA LEU A 32 -5.57 -9.92 10.60
C LEU A 32 -5.50 -8.96 11.80
N PHE A 33 -4.95 -7.77 11.59
CA PHE A 33 -4.95 -6.69 12.58
C PHE A 33 -6.36 -6.25 12.98
N LEU A 34 -7.27 -6.08 12.01
CA LEU A 34 -8.66 -5.70 12.28
C LEU A 34 -9.36 -6.74 13.16
N GLN A 35 -9.18 -8.04 12.84
CA GLN A 35 -9.77 -9.13 13.61
C GLN A 35 -9.15 -9.25 15.00
N ALA A 36 -7.83 -9.12 15.10
CA ALA A 36 -7.13 -9.24 16.36
C ALA A 36 -7.43 -8.05 17.31
N LYS A 37 -7.34 -6.82 16.82
CA LYS A 37 -7.48 -5.63 17.66
C LYS A 37 -8.92 -5.28 17.99
N PHE A 38 -9.81 -5.35 16.99
CA PHE A 38 -11.19 -4.84 17.14
C PHE A 38 -12.24 -5.93 17.22
N GLY A 39 -11.85 -7.21 17.12
CA GLY A 39 -12.79 -8.32 17.14
C GLY A 39 -13.74 -8.38 15.94
N TYR A 40 -13.42 -7.68 14.84
CA TYR A 40 -14.28 -7.66 13.66
C TYR A 40 -14.41 -9.05 13.04
N THR A 41 -15.61 -9.36 12.61
CA THR A 41 -15.91 -10.56 11.85
C THR A 41 -15.22 -10.54 10.47
N ALA A 42 -15.12 -11.68 9.83
CA ALA A 42 -14.59 -11.77 8.47
C ALA A 42 -15.39 -10.90 7.48
N ALA A 43 -16.72 -10.80 7.64
CA ALA A 43 -17.58 -9.99 6.79
C ALA A 43 -17.33 -8.49 6.96
N GLU A 44 -17.25 -8.00 8.21
CA GLU A 44 -16.94 -6.60 8.52
C GLU A 44 -15.54 -6.22 8.01
N THR A 45 -14.56 -7.09 8.28
CA THR A 45 -13.17 -6.92 7.81
C THR A 45 -13.09 -6.84 6.29
N SER A 46 -13.79 -7.73 5.58
CA SER A 46 -13.85 -7.74 4.11
C SER A 46 -14.52 -6.47 3.57
N THR A 47 -15.55 -5.97 4.23
CA THR A 47 -16.22 -4.73 3.86
C THR A 47 -15.29 -3.53 4.00
N ILE A 48 -14.60 -3.39 5.14
CA ILE A 48 -13.63 -2.31 5.38
C ILE A 48 -12.50 -2.37 4.34
N PHE A 49 -11.96 -3.57 4.13
CA PHE A 49 -10.90 -3.79 3.15
C PHE A 49 -11.35 -3.47 1.72
N GLY A 50 -12.54 -3.91 1.33
CA GLY A 50 -13.12 -3.62 0.01
C GLY A 50 -13.34 -2.12 -0.21
N CYS A 51 -13.89 -1.40 0.77
CA CYS A 51 -14.06 0.06 0.71
C CYS A 51 -12.71 0.77 0.59
N PHE A 52 -11.70 0.31 1.34
CA PHE A 52 -10.34 0.85 1.23
C PHE A 52 -9.75 0.64 -0.16
N LEU A 53 -9.86 -0.58 -0.72
CA LEU A 53 -9.38 -0.87 -2.08
C LEU A 53 -10.12 -0.02 -3.12
N ALA A 54 -11.44 0.10 -3.01
CA ALA A 54 -12.23 0.95 -3.90
C ALA A 54 -11.73 2.41 -3.88
N ALA A 55 -11.44 2.95 -2.70
CA ALA A 55 -10.88 4.29 -2.55
C ALA A 55 -9.48 4.40 -3.20
N VAL A 56 -8.59 3.42 -2.99
CA VAL A 56 -7.24 3.36 -3.58
C VAL A 56 -7.26 3.34 -5.12
N TYR A 57 -8.29 2.75 -5.73
CA TYR A 57 -8.45 2.74 -7.18
C TYR A 57 -9.20 3.97 -7.73
N PHE A 58 -10.08 4.59 -6.94
CA PHE A 58 -10.87 5.73 -7.38
C PHE A 58 -10.14 7.07 -7.22
N ILE A 59 -9.45 7.28 -6.10
CA ILE A 59 -8.77 8.54 -5.77
C ILE A 59 -7.68 8.93 -6.80
N PRO A 60 -6.94 8.01 -7.47
CA PRO A 60 -5.98 8.39 -8.51
C PRO A 60 -6.56 9.23 -9.65
N PHE A 61 -7.85 9.11 -9.94
CA PHE A 61 -8.53 9.98 -10.90
C PHE A 61 -8.40 11.46 -10.51
N PHE A 62 -8.67 11.79 -9.25
CA PHE A 62 -8.49 13.15 -8.73
C PHE A 62 -7.02 13.53 -8.60
N GLY A 63 -6.16 12.57 -8.25
CA GLY A 63 -4.71 12.75 -8.19
C GLY A 63 -4.12 13.18 -9.53
N GLY A 64 -4.60 12.63 -10.64
CA GLY A 64 -4.23 13.02 -12.00
C GLY A 64 -4.65 14.47 -12.32
N ILE A 65 -5.90 14.84 -12.03
CA ILE A 65 -6.40 16.22 -12.24
C ILE A 65 -5.57 17.25 -11.45
N LEU A 66 -5.21 16.92 -10.21
CA LEU A 66 -4.36 17.77 -9.39
C LEU A 66 -2.93 17.88 -9.96
N ALA A 67 -2.39 16.77 -10.47
CA ALA A 67 -1.05 16.76 -11.04
C ALA A 67 -0.96 17.56 -12.35
N ASP A 68 -1.99 17.57 -13.16
CA ASP A 68 -2.09 18.41 -14.36
C ASP A 68 -2.05 19.91 -14.01
N LYS A 69 -2.52 20.27 -12.80
CA LYS A 69 -2.51 21.65 -12.32
C LYS A 69 -1.22 22.04 -11.61
N PHE A 70 -0.69 21.16 -10.76
CA PHE A 70 0.40 21.48 -9.81
C PHE A 70 1.75 20.86 -10.19
N GLY A 71 1.78 19.90 -11.11
CA GLY A 71 2.95 19.14 -11.55
C GLY A 71 3.04 17.74 -10.92
N TYR A 72 3.48 16.79 -11.71
CA TYR A 72 3.54 15.36 -11.32
C TYR A 72 4.52 15.11 -10.18
N GLY A 73 5.72 15.69 -10.25
CA GLY A 73 6.75 15.49 -9.22
C GLY A 73 6.36 16.01 -7.84
N LYS A 74 5.59 17.12 -7.78
CA LYS A 74 5.05 17.63 -6.53
C LYS A 74 4.00 16.69 -5.95
N MET A 75 3.10 16.17 -6.80
CA MET A 75 2.05 15.24 -6.37
C MET A 75 2.63 13.92 -5.91
N VAL A 76 3.64 13.39 -6.58
CA VAL A 76 4.38 12.19 -6.16
C VAL A 76 5.01 12.40 -4.78
N THR A 77 5.72 13.51 -4.57
CA THR A 77 6.34 13.83 -3.27
C THR A 77 5.29 13.95 -2.17
N MET A 78 4.21 14.69 -2.43
CA MET A 78 3.12 14.85 -1.47
C MET A 78 2.43 13.52 -1.18
N GLY A 79 2.25 12.68 -2.19
CA GLY A 79 1.70 11.33 -2.05
C GLY A 79 2.50 10.46 -1.09
N ILE A 80 3.83 10.41 -1.22
CA ILE A 80 4.69 9.66 -0.30
C ILE A 80 4.56 10.19 1.14
N VAL A 81 4.57 11.51 1.33
CA VAL A 81 4.46 12.13 2.68
C VAL A 81 3.11 11.79 3.31
N VAL A 82 2.02 11.93 2.56
CA VAL A 82 0.66 11.63 3.06
C VAL A 82 0.51 10.14 3.40
N MET A 83 1.02 9.24 2.54
CA MET A 83 1.05 7.81 2.84
C MET A 83 1.89 7.50 4.08
N PHE A 84 3.06 8.14 4.21
CA PHE A 84 3.93 7.93 5.38
C PHE A 84 3.20 8.28 6.68
N ILE A 85 2.47 9.41 6.72
CA ILE A 85 1.67 9.79 7.90
C ILE A 85 0.61 8.72 8.17
N GLY A 86 -0.08 8.23 7.14
CA GLY A 86 -1.07 7.17 7.29
C GLY A 86 -0.48 5.87 7.87
N TYR A 87 0.65 5.40 7.35
CA TYR A 87 1.32 4.21 7.91
C TYR A 87 1.87 4.46 9.31
N ALA A 88 2.40 5.65 9.60
CA ALA A 88 2.85 6.01 10.93
C ALA A 88 1.72 5.97 11.96
N LEU A 89 0.50 6.43 11.59
CA LEU A 89 -0.68 6.29 12.44
C LEU A 89 -1.03 4.82 12.71
N LEU A 90 -0.93 3.93 11.71
CA LEU A 90 -1.14 2.49 11.94
C LEU A 90 -0.03 1.86 12.78
N ALA A 91 1.20 2.39 12.72
CA ALA A 91 2.34 1.88 13.47
C ALA A 91 2.32 2.28 14.95
N ILE A 92 1.51 3.26 15.36
CA ILE A 92 1.39 3.69 16.76
C ILE A 92 0.38 2.79 17.49
N PRO A 93 0.77 2.12 18.59
CA PRO A 93 -0.17 1.40 19.44
C PRO A 93 -1.24 2.36 20.02
N THR A 94 -2.49 1.98 19.98
CA THR A 94 -3.62 2.80 20.45
C THR A 94 -4.51 2.02 21.39
N SER A 95 -5.18 2.73 22.29
CA SER A 95 -6.29 2.20 23.08
C SER A 95 -7.58 2.08 22.23
N ASP A 96 -8.54 1.25 22.69
CA ASP A 96 -9.65 0.76 21.85
C ASP A 96 -10.55 1.83 21.20
N ASN A 97 -10.95 2.87 21.92
CA ASN A 97 -11.88 3.88 21.37
C ASN A 97 -11.20 4.84 20.38
N SER A 98 -9.97 5.26 20.65
CA SER A 98 -9.21 6.13 19.73
C SER A 98 -8.65 5.34 18.55
N GLY A 99 -8.43 4.05 18.72
CA GLY A 99 -7.84 3.17 17.70
C GLY A 99 -8.68 3.07 16.43
N LYS A 100 -10.01 2.99 16.54
CA LYS A 100 -10.90 2.92 15.37
C LYS A 100 -10.85 4.19 14.53
N ILE A 101 -10.96 5.36 15.16
CA ILE A 101 -10.90 6.65 14.47
C ILE A 101 -9.54 6.83 13.80
N MET A 102 -8.47 6.49 14.50
CA MET A 102 -7.11 6.59 14.00
C MET A 102 -6.86 5.64 12.82
N MET A 103 -7.37 4.42 12.89
CA MET A 103 -7.30 3.43 11.81
C MET A 103 -8.02 3.92 10.54
N PHE A 104 -9.27 4.41 10.64
CA PHE A 104 -10.00 4.93 9.48
C PHE A 104 -9.32 6.19 8.91
N GLY A 105 -8.82 7.08 9.77
CA GLY A 105 -8.04 8.25 9.36
C GLY A 105 -6.76 7.85 8.61
N ALA A 106 -6.06 6.84 9.11
CA ALA A 106 -4.86 6.28 8.47
C ALA A 106 -5.18 5.70 7.08
N LEU A 107 -6.26 4.92 6.96
CA LEU A 107 -6.70 4.36 5.67
C LEU A 107 -7.03 5.45 4.66
N ALA A 108 -7.73 6.50 5.09
CA ALA A 108 -8.04 7.65 4.23
C ALA A 108 -6.78 8.35 3.74
N LEU A 109 -5.80 8.58 4.62
CA LEU A 109 -4.51 9.17 4.25
C LEU A 109 -3.73 8.26 3.30
N ILE A 110 -3.68 6.95 3.54
CA ILE A 110 -2.99 5.99 2.65
C ILE A 110 -3.66 5.98 1.28
N ALA A 111 -4.98 5.95 1.20
CA ALA A 111 -5.71 5.97 -0.06
C ALA A 111 -5.49 7.28 -0.83
N CYS A 112 -5.56 8.44 -0.15
CA CYS A 112 -5.27 9.74 -0.74
C CYS A 112 -3.82 9.83 -1.24
N GLY A 113 -2.85 9.44 -0.41
CA GLY A 113 -1.45 9.45 -0.78
C GLY A 113 -1.14 8.53 -1.95
N THR A 114 -1.69 7.32 -1.97
CA THR A 114 -1.58 6.39 -3.10
C THR A 114 -2.17 6.98 -4.38
N GLY A 115 -3.30 7.67 -4.27
CA GLY A 115 -3.93 8.36 -5.39
C GLY A 115 -3.06 9.47 -5.99
N LEU A 116 -2.36 10.22 -5.15
CA LEU A 116 -1.42 11.26 -5.59
C LEU A 116 -0.12 10.67 -6.18
N PHE A 117 0.30 9.48 -5.73
CA PHE A 117 1.56 8.87 -6.12
C PHE A 117 1.46 8.00 -7.37
N LYS A 118 0.57 7.01 -7.35
CA LYS A 118 0.58 5.86 -8.28
C LYS A 118 0.49 6.26 -9.75
N GLY A 119 -0.54 7.00 -10.13
CA GLY A 119 -0.76 7.41 -11.53
C GLY A 119 0.31 8.38 -12.00
N ASN A 120 0.65 9.35 -11.17
CA ASN A 120 1.54 10.43 -11.51
C ASN A 120 2.99 9.97 -11.71
N LEU A 121 3.44 8.98 -10.92
CA LEU A 121 4.76 8.38 -11.13
C LEU A 121 4.83 7.65 -12.49
N GLN A 122 3.76 6.95 -12.88
CA GLN A 122 3.68 6.27 -14.18
C GLN A 122 3.71 7.26 -15.36
N VAL A 123 3.05 8.42 -15.23
CA VAL A 123 3.12 9.48 -16.23
C VAL A 123 4.56 10.00 -16.36
N MET A 124 5.26 10.22 -15.26
CA MET A 124 6.67 10.63 -15.31
C MET A 124 7.55 9.58 -15.99
N VAL A 125 7.31 8.29 -15.76
CA VAL A 125 7.99 7.22 -16.51
C VAL A 125 7.70 7.34 -17.99
N GLY A 126 6.43 7.54 -18.38
CA GLY A 126 6.05 7.75 -19.79
C GLY A 126 6.77 8.94 -20.43
N ASN A 127 6.83 10.07 -19.72
CA ASN A 127 7.46 11.31 -20.19
C ASN A 127 8.98 11.17 -20.43
N LEU A 128 9.68 10.26 -19.74
CA LEU A 128 11.09 9.96 -20.02
C LEU A 128 11.32 9.44 -21.45
N TYR A 129 10.27 8.89 -22.08
CA TYR A 129 10.32 8.25 -23.40
C TYR A 129 9.65 9.11 -24.49
N ASP A 130 9.32 10.35 -24.21
CA ASP A 130 8.80 11.27 -25.24
C ASP A 130 9.93 11.78 -26.16
N ALA A 131 11.19 11.68 -25.74
CA ALA A 131 12.33 11.96 -26.61
C ALA A 131 12.48 10.89 -27.71
N PRO A 132 12.72 11.28 -28.98
CA PRO A 132 12.78 10.35 -30.12
C PRO A 132 13.77 9.19 -29.93
N GLU A 133 14.88 9.43 -29.24
CA GLU A 133 15.94 8.42 -28.97
C GLU A 133 15.48 7.27 -28.06
N TYR A 134 14.46 7.50 -27.21
CA TYR A 134 13.95 6.52 -26.27
C TYR A 134 12.56 5.99 -26.63
N SER A 135 11.82 6.64 -27.53
CA SER A 135 10.42 6.35 -27.83
C SER A 135 10.15 4.89 -28.17
N SER A 136 11.05 4.24 -28.92
CA SER A 136 10.94 2.82 -29.29
C SER A 136 11.10 1.85 -28.12
N LYS A 137 11.59 2.31 -26.97
CA LYS A 137 11.84 1.49 -25.76
C LYS A 137 10.77 1.67 -24.68
N ARG A 138 9.73 2.46 -24.93
CA ARG A 138 8.69 2.81 -23.97
C ARG A 138 7.97 1.58 -23.39
N ASP A 139 7.59 0.62 -24.22
CA ASP A 139 6.91 -0.60 -23.77
C ASP A 139 7.81 -1.47 -22.88
N THR A 140 9.09 -1.56 -23.26
CA THR A 140 10.11 -2.25 -22.44
C THR A 140 10.28 -1.56 -21.08
N ALA A 141 10.21 -0.23 -21.04
CA ALA A 141 10.31 0.53 -19.79
C ALA A 141 9.17 0.21 -18.84
N PHE A 142 7.94 0.17 -19.32
CA PHE A 142 6.80 -0.22 -18.48
C PHE A 142 6.93 -1.66 -17.99
N SER A 143 7.46 -2.57 -18.81
CA SER A 143 7.74 -3.96 -18.37
C SER A 143 8.75 -4.00 -17.22
N ILE A 144 9.84 -3.20 -17.28
CA ILE A 144 10.81 -3.06 -16.18
C ILE A 144 10.15 -2.45 -14.94
N PHE A 145 9.32 -1.42 -15.14
CA PHE A 145 8.63 -0.75 -14.05
C PHE A 145 7.65 -1.69 -13.32
N TYR A 146 6.88 -2.50 -14.06
CA TYR A 146 5.99 -3.50 -13.47
C TYR A 146 6.76 -4.66 -12.81
N MET A 147 7.89 -5.09 -13.37
CA MET A 147 8.77 -6.05 -12.73
C MET A 147 9.24 -5.55 -11.35
N ALA A 148 9.62 -4.29 -11.25
CA ALA A 148 10.02 -3.66 -10.00
C ALA A 148 8.89 -3.66 -8.94
N ILE A 149 7.62 -3.42 -9.36
CA ILE A 149 6.43 -3.57 -8.51
C ILE A 149 6.33 -4.99 -7.95
N ASN A 150 6.44 -5.99 -8.83
CA ASN A 150 6.29 -7.41 -8.46
C ASN A 150 7.41 -7.87 -7.51
N ILE A 151 8.63 -7.36 -7.66
CA ILE A 151 9.73 -7.63 -6.72
C ILE A 151 9.36 -7.10 -5.32
N GLY A 152 8.86 -5.86 -5.22
CA GLY A 152 8.38 -5.30 -3.95
C GLY A 152 7.26 -6.14 -3.34
N ALA A 153 6.26 -6.52 -4.14
CA ALA A 153 5.12 -7.32 -3.71
C ALA A 153 5.51 -8.72 -3.21
N MET A 154 6.49 -9.36 -3.83
CA MET A 154 6.91 -10.73 -3.52
C MET A 154 7.50 -10.86 -2.10
N TYR A 155 8.30 -9.90 -1.68
CA TYR A 155 8.97 -9.95 -0.38
C TYR A 155 8.16 -9.33 0.77
N ALA A 156 7.18 -8.49 0.47
CA ALA A 156 6.41 -7.73 1.45
C ALA A 156 5.65 -8.61 2.47
N PRO A 157 4.89 -9.65 2.07
CA PRO A 157 4.17 -10.51 3.03
C PRO A 157 5.12 -11.23 3.98
N THR A 158 6.26 -11.70 3.47
CA THR A 158 7.29 -12.38 4.28
C THR A 158 7.90 -11.44 5.32
N ALA A 159 8.20 -10.20 4.94
CA ALA A 159 8.73 -9.19 5.86
C ALA A 159 7.71 -8.85 6.95
N ALA A 160 6.43 -8.61 6.58
CA ALA A 160 5.35 -8.34 7.51
C ALA A 160 5.20 -9.46 8.55
N THR A 161 5.06 -10.70 8.07
CA THR A 161 4.85 -11.88 8.94
C THR A 161 6.05 -12.14 9.84
N LYS A 162 7.29 -12.05 9.32
CA LYS A 162 8.49 -12.28 10.14
C LYS A 162 8.62 -11.24 11.25
N VAL A 163 8.39 -9.97 10.97
CA VAL A 163 8.47 -8.91 12.00
C VAL A 163 7.36 -9.10 13.04
N THR A 164 6.12 -9.36 12.62
CA THR A 164 5.01 -9.60 13.54
C THR A 164 5.29 -10.81 14.44
N ASN A 165 5.69 -11.95 13.88
CA ASN A 165 5.98 -13.15 14.65
C ASN A 165 7.18 -12.95 15.59
N TYR A 166 8.21 -12.24 15.16
CA TYR A 166 9.37 -11.92 16.00
C TYR A 166 8.97 -11.06 17.20
N MET A 167 8.14 -10.03 16.99
CA MET A 167 7.68 -9.16 18.08
C MET A 167 6.75 -9.89 19.04
N LEU A 168 5.85 -10.73 18.54
CA LEU A 168 5.00 -11.58 19.37
C LEU A 168 5.82 -12.58 20.16
N GLY A 169 6.84 -13.19 19.55
CA GLY A 169 7.77 -14.12 20.20
C GLY A 169 8.57 -13.47 21.34
N LYS A 170 8.90 -12.18 21.24
CA LYS A 170 9.52 -11.43 22.37
C LYS A 170 8.61 -11.33 23.59
N ALA A 171 7.30 -11.37 23.39
CA ALA A 171 6.32 -11.42 24.48
C ALA A 171 6.09 -12.85 25.02
N GLY A 172 6.85 -13.84 24.53
CA GLY A 172 6.70 -15.25 24.94
C GLY A 172 5.48 -15.93 24.30
N LEU A 173 4.87 -15.33 23.27
CA LEU A 173 3.67 -15.82 22.62
C LEU A 173 3.96 -16.22 21.16
N SER A 174 3.20 -17.19 20.66
CA SER A 174 3.23 -17.58 19.26
C SER A 174 1.89 -17.31 18.57
N TYR A 175 1.94 -17.03 17.27
CA TYR A 175 0.73 -16.75 16.50
C TYR A 175 -0.11 -18.00 16.30
N VAL A 176 -1.36 -17.95 16.76
CA VAL A 176 -2.39 -18.99 16.53
C VAL A 176 -3.64 -18.30 16.00
N PRO A 177 -4.09 -18.61 14.77
CA PRO A 177 -5.18 -17.89 14.10
C PRO A 177 -6.52 -17.89 14.85
N GLN A 178 -6.78 -18.90 15.67
CA GLN A 178 -8.04 -19.06 16.39
C GLN A 178 -8.13 -18.20 17.65
N ILE A 179 -6.99 -17.90 18.30
CA ILE A 179 -6.98 -17.20 19.59
C ILE A 179 -7.68 -15.84 19.55
N PRO A 180 -7.44 -14.95 18.58
CA PRO A 180 -8.07 -13.63 18.60
C PRO A 180 -9.60 -13.69 18.64
N SER A 181 -10.20 -14.52 17.78
CA SER A 181 -11.66 -14.66 17.74
C SER A 181 -12.22 -15.28 19.02
N LEU A 182 -11.58 -16.31 19.56
CA LEU A 182 -12.00 -16.95 20.80
C LEU A 182 -11.84 -16.02 22.00
N ALA A 183 -10.75 -15.23 22.03
CA ALA A 183 -10.49 -14.27 23.08
C ALA A 183 -11.54 -13.15 23.11
N HIS A 184 -11.93 -12.60 21.95
CA HIS A 184 -13.01 -11.63 21.89
C HIS A 184 -14.35 -12.23 22.33
N GLN A 185 -14.72 -13.45 21.85
CA GLN A 185 -15.93 -14.15 22.31
C GLN A 185 -15.93 -14.36 23.83
N TYR A 186 -14.78 -14.67 24.43
CA TYR A 186 -14.66 -14.83 25.87
C TYR A 186 -14.90 -13.52 26.61
N LEU A 187 -14.24 -12.45 26.17
CA LEU A 187 -14.36 -11.12 26.80
C LEU A 187 -15.77 -10.52 26.66
N ASP A 188 -16.44 -10.80 25.53
CA ASP A 188 -17.81 -10.35 25.26
C ASP A 188 -18.89 -11.24 25.90
N GLY A 189 -18.49 -12.35 26.55
CA GLY A 189 -19.41 -13.31 27.19
C GLY A 189 -20.26 -14.12 26.19
N THR A 190 -19.85 -14.20 24.92
CA THR A 190 -20.57 -14.91 23.84
C THR A 190 -19.96 -16.27 23.52
N ILE A 191 -18.90 -16.68 24.24
CA ILE A 191 -18.19 -17.93 23.99
C ILE A 191 -19.03 -19.16 24.36
N THR A 192 -19.02 -20.17 23.51
CA THR A 192 -19.66 -21.47 23.82
C THR A 192 -18.74 -22.33 24.73
N PRO A 193 -19.31 -23.27 25.53
CA PRO A 193 -18.48 -24.15 26.39
C PRO A 193 -17.40 -24.93 25.62
N ALA A 194 -17.69 -25.37 24.38
CA ALA A 194 -16.74 -26.08 23.54
C ALA A 194 -15.58 -25.14 23.09
N ASN A 195 -15.90 -23.92 22.73
CA ASN A 195 -14.90 -22.91 22.35
C ASN A 195 -14.06 -22.48 23.56
N GLN A 196 -14.65 -22.38 24.75
CA GLN A 196 -13.92 -22.08 25.98
C GLN A 196 -12.91 -23.18 26.31
N ALA A 197 -13.28 -24.45 26.23
CA ALA A 197 -12.35 -25.56 26.43
C ALA A 197 -11.18 -25.52 25.41
N THR A 198 -11.49 -25.15 24.16
CA THR A 198 -10.46 -24.94 23.13
C THR A 198 -9.51 -23.79 23.50
N LEU A 199 -10.05 -22.66 23.95
CA LEU A 199 -9.26 -21.49 24.34
C LEU A 199 -8.35 -21.81 25.55
N GLU A 200 -8.84 -22.55 26.55
CA GLU A 200 -8.06 -23.02 27.71
C GLU A 200 -6.91 -23.94 27.27
N SER A 201 -7.15 -24.84 26.33
CA SER A 201 -6.09 -25.71 25.78
C SER A 201 -5.02 -24.89 25.02
N LEU A 202 -5.44 -23.86 24.29
CA LEU A 202 -4.53 -22.96 23.58
C LEU A 202 -3.72 -22.09 24.55
N GLN A 203 -4.33 -21.62 25.64
CA GLN A 203 -3.61 -20.91 26.71
C GLN A 203 -2.51 -21.79 27.30
N ALA A 204 -2.82 -23.05 27.62
CA ALA A 204 -1.85 -24.01 28.13
C ALA A 204 -0.70 -24.24 27.12
N ALA A 205 -1.01 -24.37 25.84
CA ALA A 205 -0.02 -24.50 24.77
C ALA A 205 0.90 -23.29 24.61
N GLN A 206 0.44 -22.09 25.00
CA GLN A 206 1.26 -20.88 25.05
C GLN A 206 2.12 -20.78 26.32
N ASN A 207 2.05 -21.73 27.24
CA ASN A 207 2.70 -21.70 28.56
C ASN A 207 2.38 -20.43 29.37
N PHE A 208 1.18 -19.87 29.17
CA PHE A 208 0.78 -18.64 29.86
C PHE A 208 0.29 -18.95 31.28
N THR A 209 0.94 -18.33 32.27
CA THR A 209 0.58 -18.45 33.69
C THR A 209 -0.32 -17.31 34.12
N GLY A 210 -1.60 -17.55 34.32
CA GLY A 210 -2.60 -16.56 34.72
C GLY A 210 -4.01 -17.05 34.42
N ASP A 211 -5.00 -16.23 34.79
CA ASP A 211 -6.39 -16.50 34.43
C ASP A 211 -6.66 -16.29 32.93
N ILE A 212 -7.70 -16.89 32.44
CA ILE A 212 -8.03 -16.86 31.02
C ILE A 212 -8.39 -15.45 30.51
N ALA A 213 -9.01 -14.61 31.34
CA ALA A 213 -9.34 -13.23 30.98
C ALA A 213 -8.06 -12.40 30.74
N THR A 214 -7.08 -12.54 31.65
CA THR A 214 -5.76 -11.91 31.50
C THR A 214 -5.01 -12.44 30.30
N PHE A 215 -5.13 -13.75 29.99
CA PHE A 215 -4.57 -14.32 28.75
C PHE A 215 -5.17 -13.66 27.52
N CYS A 216 -6.51 -13.59 27.43
CA CYS A 216 -7.21 -13.01 26.29
C CYS A 216 -6.79 -11.57 26.02
N THR A 217 -6.82 -10.71 27.05
CA THR A 217 -6.42 -9.30 26.92
C THR A 217 -4.96 -9.15 26.53
N THR A 218 -4.07 -9.88 27.20
CA THR A 218 -2.63 -9.84 26.92
C THR A 218 -2.32 -10.31 25.51
N TYR A 219 -2.97 -11.38 25.04
CA TYR A 219 -2.74 -11.90 23.69
C TYR A 219 -3.20 -10.91 22.61
N ILE A 220 -4.41 -10.33 22.77
CA ILE A 220 -4.94 -9.31 21.85
C ILE A 220 -4.01 -8.09 21.81
N ASP A 221 -3.58 -7.59 22.96
CA ASP A 221 -2.71 -6.42 23.05
C ASP A 221 -1.35 -6.69 22.42
N LYS A 222 -0.69 -7.81 22.76
CA LYS A 222 0.64 -8.13 22.24
C LYS A 222 0.62 -8.46 20.74
N LEU A 223 -0.42 -9.12 20.26
CA LEU A 223 -0.59 -9.37 18.83
C LEU A 223 -0.88 -8.07 18.07
N SER A 224 -1.72 -7.19 18.60
CA SER A 224 -2.00 -5.89 18.03
C SER A 224 -0.74 -5.01 17.98
N GLU A 225 0.03 -4.98 19.06
CA GLU A 225 1.33 -4.30 19.10
C GLU A 225 2.31 -4.87 18.06
N ALA A 226 2.36 -6.20 17.90
CA ALA A 226 3.19 -6.85 16.90
C ALA A 226 2.80 -6.43 15.45
N TYR A 227 1.50 -6.27 15.17
CA TYR A 227 1.04 -5.73 13.88
C TYR A 227 1.42 -4.27 13.69
N ASN A 228 1.38 -3.43 14.75
CA ASN A 228 1.86 -2.05 14.66
C ASN A 228 3.34 -1.99 14.21
N TYR A 229 4.20 -2.87 14.73
CA TYR A 229 5.58 -3.01 14.23
C TYR A 229 5.64 -3.45 12.76
N GLY A 230 4.73 -4.34 12.33
CA GLY A 230 4.58 -4.71 10.92
C GLY A 230 4.26 -3.51 10.03
N PHE A 231 3.35 -2.63 10.46
CA PHE A 231 3.10 -1.36 9.75
C PHE A 231 4.29 -0.41 9.78
N GLY A 232 5.10 -0.44 10.84
CA GLY A 232 6.36 0.29 10.92
C GLY A 232 7.34 -0.07 9.80
N VAL A 233 7.34 -1.31 9.32
CA VAL A 233 8.14 -1.72 8.14
C VAL A 233 7.72 -0.95 6.89
N ALA A 234 6.43 -0.68 6.70
CA ALA A 234 5.95 0.14 5.60
C ALA A 234 6.45 1.59 5.71
N CYS A 235 6.53 2.15 6.93
CA CYS A 235 7.11 3.47 7.15
C CYS A 235 8.58 3.53 6.72
N VAL A 236 9.39 2.56 7.13
CA VAL A 236 10.81 2.47 6.75
C VAL A 236 10.96 2.37 5.23
N SER A 237 10.15 1.55 4.60
CA SER A 237 10.13 1.38 3.15
C SER A 237 9.82 2.69 2.41
N LEU A 238 8.85 3.48 2.89
CA LEU A 238 8.53 4.79 2.31
C LEU A 238 9.64 5.82 2.51
N ILE A 239 10.34 5.79 3.65
CA ILE A 239 11.52 6.64 3.86
C ILE A 239 12.58 6.30 2.80
N ILE A 240 12.88 5.02 2.58
CA ILE A 240 13.83 4.57 1.56
C ILE A 240 13.36 5.02 0.16
N SER A 241 12.08 4.83 -0.15
CA SER A 241 11.47 5.28 -1.41
C SER A 241 11.65 6.79 -1.63
N MET A 242 11.37 7.60 -0.61
CA MET A 242 11.54 9.06 -0.66
C MET A 242 13.00 9.45 -0.83
N LEU A 243 13.91 8.81 -0.10
CA LEU A 243 15.35 9.07 -0.22
C LEU A 243 15.86 8.79 -1.64
N ILE A 244 15.45 7.66 -2.23
CA ILE A 244 15.79 7.32 -3.62
C ILE A 244 15.21 8.38 -4.57
N TYR A 245 13.93 8.72 -4.42
CA TYR A 245 13.26 9.69 -5.27
C TYR A 245 13.93 11.06 -5.24
N VAL A 246 14.29 11.54 -4.05
CA VAL A 246 14.95 12.85 -3.88
C VAL A 246 16.40 12.82 -4.35
N ALA A 247 17.18 11.80 -3.98
CA ALA A 247 18.60 11.69 -4.33
C ALA A 247 18.83 11.62 -5.85
N PHE A 248 17.94 10.92 -6.56
CA PHE A 248 18.06 10.76 -8.01
C PHE A 248 17.16 11.71 -8.83
N ARG A 249 16.58 12.71 -8.21
CA ARG A 249 15.66 13.65 -8.88
C ARG A 249 16.26 14.31 -10.12
N SER A 250 17.55 14.58 -10.13
CA SER A 250 18.25 15.16 -11.28
C SER A 250 18.15 14.32 -12.56
N THR A 251 18.01 12.99 -12.43
CA THR A 251 17.96 12.05 -13.57
C THR A 251 16.61 12.02 -14.29
N PHE A 252 15.53 12.52 -13.65
CA PHE A 252 14.17 12.52 -14.21
C PHE A 252 13.45 13.87 -14.09
N LYS A 253 14.11 14.92 -13.59
CA LYS A 253 13.51 16.26 -13.45
C LYS A 253 12.95 16.79 -14.77
N HIS A 254 13.59 16.48 -15.90
CA HIS A 254 13.15 16.87 -17.23
C HIS A 254 11.85 16.17 -17.69
N ALA A 255 11.46 15.08 -17.04
CA ALA A 255 10.21 14.37 -17.28
C ALA A 255 9.04 14.89 -16.40
N ASP A 256 9.32 15.82 -15.46
CA ASP A 256 8.33 16.46 -14.59
C ASP A 256 7.72 17.68 -15.28
N TYR A 257 7.00 17.46 -16.37
CA TYR A 257 6.22 18.49 -17.06
C TYR A 257 4.75 18.06 -17.21
N ASN A 258 3.86 19.01 -17.19
CA ASN A 258 2.43 18.80 -17.32
C ASN A 258 1.89 19.43 -18.63
N SER A 259 0.62 19.18 -18.95
CA SER A 259 -0.04 19.69 -20.16
C SER A 259 -0.04 21.23 -20.30
N LYS A 260 0.23 21.97 -19.22
CA LYS A 260 0.30 23.45 -19.21
C LYS A 260 1.72 24.01 -19.33
N GLN A 261 2.74 23.18 -19.14
CA GLN A 261 4.13 23.57 -19.32
C GLN A 261 4.55 23.26 -20.76
N ALA A 262 5.32 24.14 -21.36
CA ALA A 262 5.87 23.88 -22.69
C ALA A 262 6.65 22.56 -22.66
N LYS A 263 6.22 21.61 -23.51
CA LYS A 263 6.97 20.38 -23.71
C LYS A 263 8.38 20.71 -24.18
N PRO A 264 9.40 19.93 -23.80
CA PRO A 264 10.74 20.08 -24.35
C PRO A 264 10.69 20.16 -25.89
N ALA A 265 11.51 21.01 -26.48
CA ALA A 265 11.50 21.30 -27.93
C ALA A 265 11.62 20.04 -28.83
N ASN A 266 12.01 18.92 -28.26
CA ASN A 266 12.22 17.63 -28.95
C ASN A 266 10.97 16.73 -29.00
N VAL A 267 9.84 17.16 -28.40
CA VAL A 267 8.61 16.37 -28.35
C VAL A 267 7.67 16.83 -29.45
N VAL A 268 7.44 15.98 -30.42
CA VAL A 268 6.48 16.23 -31.51
C VAL A 268 5.07 16.06 -30.97
N GLU A 269 4.29 17.13 -30.93
CA GLU A 269 2.86 17.06 -30.60
C GLU A 269 2.08 16.50 -31.79
N GLU A 270 1.62 15.26 -31.68
CA GLU A 270 0.65 14.69 -32.62
C GLU A 270 -0.72 15.32 -32.31
N LYS A 271 -1.12 16.32 -33.09
CA LYS A 271 -2.48 16.89 -33.01
C LYS A 271 -3.46 15.88 -33.57
N LEU A 272 -4.18 15.18 -32.72
CA LEU A 272 -5.22 14.25 -33.12
C LEU A 272 -6.42 14.99 -33.70
N THR A 273 -6.97 14.46 -34.78
CA THR A 273 -8.27 14.91 -35.27
C THR A 273 -9.38 14.50 -34.28
N PRO A 274 -10.54 15.20 -34.27
CA PRO A 274 -11.68 14.82 -33.45
C PRO A 274 -12.11 13.36 -33.64
N GLU A 275 -11.99 12.84 -34.86
CA GLU A 275 -12.34 11.46 -35.20
C GLU A 275 -11.34 10.45 -34.65
N GLN A 276 -10.04 10.72 -34.72
CA GLN A 276 -8.99 9.92 -34.10
C GLN A 276 -9.11 9.93 -32.58
N THR A 277 -9.46 11.08 -31.97
CA THR A 277 -9.72 11.18 -30.53
C THR A 277 -10.89 10.29 -30.15
N LYS A 278 -11.99 10.31 -30.86
CA LYS A 278 -13.15 9.44 -30.64
C LYS A 278 -12.80 7.96 -30.76
N GLN A 279 -12.05 7.56 -31.78
CA GLN A 279 -11.60 6.18 -31.97
C GLN A 279 -10.72 5.71 -30.81
N ARG A 280 -9.78 6.53 -30.34
CA ARG A 280 -8.92 6.20 -29.18
C ARG A 280 -9.72 6.09 -27.88
N ILE A 281 -10.73 6.96 -27.67
CA ILE A 281 -11.62 6.87 -26.50
C ILE A 281 -12.45 5.58 -26.55
N VAL A 282 -13.02 5.23 -27.70
CA VAL A 282 -13.79 3.98 -27.85
C VAL A 282 -12.90 2.75 -27.60
N ALA A 283 -11.69 2.73 -28.19
CA ALA A 283 -10.74 1.64 -27.95
C ALA A 283 -10.37 1.51 -26.45
N LEU A 284 -10.14 2.63 -25.77
CA LEU A 284 -9.85 2.65 -24.32
C LEU A 284 -11.03 2.11 -23.50
N LEU A 285 -12.25 2.52 -23.81
CA LEU A 285 -13.47 2.02 -23.16
C LEU A 285 -13.68 0.53 -23.38
N LEU A 286 -13.38 0.01 -24.56
CA LEU A 286 -13.43 -1.43 -24.85
C LEU A 286 -12.40 -2.21 -24.01
N VAL A 287 -11.16 -1.68 -23.91
CA VAL A 287 -10.13 -2.30 -23.03
C VAL A 287 -10.60 -2.30 -21.59
N PHE A 288 -11.15 -1.20 -21.07
CA PHE A 288 -11.68 -1.16 -19.71
C PHE A 288 -12.85 -2.15 -19.50
N ALA A 289 -13.75 -2.27 -20.49
CA ALA A 289 -14.84 -3.24 -20.41
C ALA A 289 -14.31 -4.68 -20.31
N VAL A 290 -13.25 -5.03 -21.04
CA VAL A 290 -12.60 -6.35 -20.93
C VAL A 290 -11.96 -6.55 -19.57
N VAL A 291 -11.23 -5.54 -19.06
CA VAL A 291 -10.52 -5.62 -17.76
C VAL A 291 -11.48 -5.78 -16.57
N ILE A 292 -12.74 -5.33 -16.67
CA ILE A 292 -13.75 -5.52 -15.60
C ILE A 292 -14.05 -7.01 -15.36
N PHE A 293 -13.86 -7.87 -16.37
CA PHE A 293 -14.12 -9.32 -16.27
C PHE A 293 -12.90 -10.15 -15.86
N PHE A 294 -11.75 -9.54 -15.63
CA PHE A 294 -10.53 -10.14 -15.14
C PHE A 294 -10.23 -9.71 -13.71
#